data_1a2f258a6031cd28111a18d145c9416e
#
_entry.id   1a2f258a6031cd28111a18d145c9416e
#
_cell.length_a   1.000
_cell.length_b   1.000
_cell.length_c   1.000
_cell.angle_alpha   90.00
_cell.angle_beta   90.00
_cell.angle_gamma   90.00
#
_symmetry.space_group_name_H-M   'P 1'
#
loop_
_entity.id
_entity.type
_entity.pdbx_description
1 polymer ?
#
loop_
_entity_poly.entity_id
_entity_poly.type
_entity_poly.pdbx_seq_one_letter_code
_entity_poly.pdbx_strand_id
1 'polypeptide(L)'
;RKEKLSNYFEDMNQVLKEMARVLKVGKYAVIIIGSNDIQTGGIRLETKVEEMALRHSFVLDQKILKPIKGIQNTMKDEYILFLRKAK
;
A
#
# COMPACT_ATOMS: atom_id res chain seq x y z
N ARG A 1 -0.13 12.24 -16.15
CA ARG A 1 0.57 11.26 -15.31
C ARG A 1 0.49 11.57 -13.84
N LYS A 2 0.63 12.84 -13.50
CA LYS A 2 0.38 13.26 -12.14
C LYS A 2 -1.05 12.95 -11.74
N GLU A 3 -1.97 13.09 -12.71
CA GLU A 3 -3.36 12.78 -12.46
C GLU A 3 -3.58 11.33 -12.13
N LYS A 4 -2.89 10.42 -12.83
CA LYS A 4 -3.02 8.98 -12.55
C LYS A 4 -2.53 8.65 -11.15
N LEU A 5 -1.41 9.21 -10.75
CA LEU A 5 -0.86 8.95 -9.44
C LEU A 5 -1.74 9.54 -8.35
N SER A 6 -2.23 10.75 -8.58
CA SER A 6 -3.15 11.38 -7.66
C SER A 6 -4.43 10.56 -7.48
N ASN A 7 -4.97 10.06 -8.59
CA ASN A 7 -6.17 9.21 -8.54
C ASN A 7 -5.90 7.91 -7.81
N TYR A 8 -4.72 7.34 -8.01
CA TYR A 8 -4.34 6.12 -7.30
C TYR A 8 -4.37 6.34 -5.79
N PHE A 9 -3.76 7.43 -5.33
CA PHE A 9 -3.73 7.72 -3.90
C PHE A 9 -5.12 7.99 -3.35
N GLU A 10 -5.92 8.71 -4.12
CA GLU A 10 -7.29 9.00 -3.69
C GLU A 10 -8.11 7.72 -3.59
N ASP A 11 -7.99 6.85 -4.59
CA ASP A 11 -8.70 5.56 -4.58
C ASP A 11 -8.23 4.70 -3.42
N MET A 12 -6.93 4.64 -3.19
CA MET A 12 -6.39 3.86 -2.09
C MET A 12 -6.86 4.40 -0.74
N ASN A 13 -6.93 5.71 -0.62
CA ASN A 13 -7.44 6.34 0.59
C ASN A 13 -8.89 5.92 0.86
N GLN A 14 -9.71 5.88 -0.17
CA GLN A 14 -11.10 5.44 -0.04
C GLN A 14 -11.19 3.97 0.33
N VAL A 15 -10.35 3.14 -0.27
CA VAL A 15 -10.31 1.72 0.05
C VAL A 15 -9.94 1.54 1.53
N LEU A 16 -8.92 2.23 2.00
CA LEU A 16 -8.50 2.11 3.39
C LEU A 16 -9.58 2.61 4.34
N LYS A 17 -10.25 3.68 3.97
CA LYS A 17 -11.35 4.19 4.76
C LYS A 17 -12.47 3.16 4.91
N GLU A 18 -12.83 2.50 3.81
CA GLU A 18 -13.89 1.50 3.84
C GLU A 18 -13.46 0.25 4.59
N MET A 19 -12.21 -0.16 4.42
CA MET A 19 -11.69 -1.29 5.18
C MET A 19 -11.71 -1.01 6.67
N ALA A 20 -11.34 0.21 7.06
CA ALA A 20 -11.38 0.61 8.46
C ALA A 20 -12.80 0.60 9.00
N ARG A 21 -13.77 0.96 8.16
CA ARG A 21 -15.15 1.00 8.58
C ARG A 21 -15.71 -0.40 8.85
N VAL A 22 -15.34 -1.37 8.02
CA VAL A 22 -15.94 -2.70 8.12
C VAL A 22 -15.15 -3.68 8.96
N LEU A 23 -13.85 -3.42 9.18
CA LEU A 23 -13.02 -4.32 9.96
C LEU A 23 -13.16 -4.05 11.45
N LYS A 24 -13.22 -5.11 12.22
CA LYS A 24 -13.22 -4.98 13.67
C LYS A 24 -11.82 -4.73 14.18
N VAL A 25 -11.73 -4.10 15.34
CA VAL A 25 -10.45 -3.86 15.99
C VAL A 25 -9.75 -5.20 16.21
N GLY A 26 -8.46 -5.22 15.93
CA GLY A 26 -7.64 -6.42 16.05
C GLY A 26 -7.59 -7.26 14.79
N LYS A 27 -8.41 -6.96 13.80
CA LYS A 27 -8.40 -7.70 12.54
C LYS A 27 -7.40 -7.08 11.57
N TYR A 28 -7.02 -7.86 10.58
CA TYR A 28 -5.96 -7.49 9.66
C TYR A 28 -6.48 -7.24 8.26
N ALA A 29 -5.84 -6.29 7.60
CA ALA A 29 -5.96 -6.08 6.16
C ALA A 29 -4.59 -6.32 5.57
N VAL A 30 -4.55 -7.09 4.49
CA VAL A 30 -3.29 -7.38 3.80
C VAL A 30 -3.33 -6.68 2.46
N ILE A 31 -2.33 -5.83 2.21
CA ILE A 31 -2.25 -5.07 0.97
C ILE A 31 -0.94 -5.39 0.28
N ILE A 32 -1.02 -5.70 -1.00
CA ILE A 32 0.16 -5.97 -1.80
C ILE A 32 0.37 -4.81 -2.76
N ILE A 33 1.54 -4.20 -2.69
CA ILE A 33 1.86 -3.03 -3.49
C ILE A 33 3.10 -3.31 -4.32
N GLY A 34 2.95 -3.20 -5.65
CA GLY A 34 4.09 -3.27 -6.53
C GLY A 34 4.78 -1.91 -6.60
N SER A 35 6.10 -1.92 -6.60
CA SER A 35 6.88 -0.70 -6.69
C SER A 35 7.55 -0.65 -8.06
N ASN A 36 7.38 0.46 -8.76
CA ASN A 36 8.02 0.68 -10.05
C ASN A 36 8.46 2.13 -10.11
N ASP A 37 9.74 2.36 -9.84
CA ASP A 37 10.27 3.70 -9.76
C ASP A 37 10.12 4.48 -11.07
N ILE A 38 10.16 3.79 -12.19
CA ILE A 38 10.03 4.46 -13.49
C ILE A 38 8.63 5.05 -13.63
N GLN A 39 7.61 4.32 -13.24
CA GLN A 39 6.24 4.79 -13.37
C GLN A 39 5.88 5.83 -12.34
N THR A 40 6.47 5.74 -11.17
CA THR A 40 6.12 6.63 -10.06
C THR A 40 7.02 7.84 -9.95
N GLY A 41 8.07 7.90 -10.76
CA GLY A 41 9.03 9.00 -10.67
C GLY A 41 9.81 9.00 -9.38
N GLY A 42 10.02 7.82 -8.80
CA GLY A 42 10.79 7.70 -7.57
C GLY A 42 9.97 7.77 -6.30
N ILE A 43 8.65 7.90 -6.41
CA ILE A 43 7.79 7.94 -5.22
C ILE A 43 7.63 6.52 -4.68
N ARG A 44 7.78 6.38 -3.38
CA ARG A 44 7.64 5.10 -2.71
C ARG A 44 6.18 4.90 -2.33
N LEU A 45 5.48 4.11 -3.14
CA LEU A 45 4.05 3.90 -2.95
C LEU A 45 3.75 3.22 -1.61
N GLU A 46 4.60 2.27 -1.20
CA GLU A 46 4.36 1.56 0.05
C GLU A 46 4.41 2.52 1.24
N THR A 47 5.30 3.51 1.21
CA THR A 47 5.39 4.48 2.29
C THR A 47 4.14 5.36 2.34
N LYS A 48 3.67 5.78 1.17
CA LYS A 48 2.47 6.61 1.10
C LYS A 48 1.23 5.85 1.60
N VAL A 49 1.13 4.58 1.25
CA VAL A 49 -0.01 3.77 1.70
C VAL A 49 0.06 3.56 3.21
N GLU A 50 1.26 3.35 3.75
CA GLU A 50 1.43 3.23 5.20
C GLU A 50 0.94 4.50 5.92
N GLU A 51 1.32 5.66 5.40
CA GLU A 51 0.89 6.93 5.99
C GLU A 51 -0.64 7.07 5.96
N MET A 52 -1.24 6.71 4.84
CA MET A 52 -2.68 6.77 4.71
C MET A 52 -3.38 5.79 5.66
N ALA A 53 -2.82 4.59 5.80
CA ALA A 53 -3.38 3.59 6.69
C ALA A 53 -3.38 4.08 8.14
N LEU A 54 -2.32 4.76 8.55
CA LEU A 54 -2.24 5.30 9.90
C LEU A 54 -3.36 6.31 10.17
N ARG A 55 -3.76 7.05 9.15
CA ARG A 55 -4.85 8.02 9.28
C ARG A 55 -6.20 7.33 9.48
N HIS A 56 -6.32 6.08 9.06
CA HIS A 56 -7.57 5.35 9.13
C HIS A 56 -7.57 4.30 10.22
N SER A 57 -6.79 4.52 11.27
CA SER A 57 -6.79 3.67 12.48
C SER A 57 -6.11 2.32 12.28
N PHE A 58 -5.29 2.20 11.26
CA PHE A 58 -4.46 1.00 11.08
C PHE A 58 -3.06 1.24 11.61
N VAL A 59 -2.45 0.16 12.08
CA VAL A 59 -1.02 0.17 12.39
C VAL A 59 -0.36 -0.88 11.51
N LEU A 60 0.88 -0.60 11.12
CA LEU A 60 1.65 -1.53 10.30
C LEU A 60 2.33 -2.53 11.22
N ASP A 61 1.83 -3.77 11.22
CA ASP A 61 2.42 -4.81 12.04
C ASP A 61 3.63 -5.44 11.37
N GLN A 62 3.56 -5.61 10.05
CA GLN A 62 4.64 -6.25 9.33
C GLN A 62 4.65 -5.76 7.89
N LYS A 63 5.85 -5.60 7.38
CA LYS A 63 6.06 -5.25 5.98
C LYS A 63 7.07 -6.22 5.40
N ILE A 64 6.68 -6.93 4.37
CA ILE A 64 7.54 -7.91 3.73
C ILE A 64 7.90 -7.42 2.34
N LEU A 65 9.19 -7.35 2.06
CA LEU A 65 9.67 -7.03 0.72
C LEU A 65 9.90 -8.33 -0.03
N LYS A 66 9.23 -8.47 -1.16
CA LYS A 66 9.38 -9.65 -1.99
C LYS A 66 9.85 -9.20 -3.37
N PRO A 67 11.14 -9.38 -3.68
CA PRO A 67 11.60 -9.05 -5.02
C PRO A 67 11.08 -10.07 -6.02
N ILE A 68 10.57 -9.56 -7.13
CA ILE A 68 10.03 -10.41 -8.19
C ILE A 68 10.80 -10.12 -9.46
N LYS A 69 11.36 -11.19 -10.05
CA LYS A 69 12.06 -11.06 -11.31
C LYS A 69 11.03 -11.11 -12.43
N GLY A 70 10.93 -10.02 -13.16
CA GLY A 70 10.01 -9.95 -14.27
C GLY A 70 10.58 -10.54 -15.55
N ILE A 71 9.79 -10.46 -16.61
CA ILE A 71 10.19 -10.88 -17.94
C ILE A 71 11.30 -9.94 -18.41
N GLN A 72 12.27 -10.49 -19.15
CA GLN A 72 13.39 -9.73 -19.70
C GLN A 72 14.28 -9.12 -18.64
N ASN A 73 14.45 -9.84 -17.54
CA ASN A 73 15.34 -9.44 -16.45
C ASN A 73 14.94 -8.15 -15.74
N THR A 74 13.70 -7.71 -15.91
CA THR A 74 13.21 -6.59 -15.12
C THR A 74 12.95 -7.05 -13.71
N MET A 75 13.39 -6.23 -12.75
CA MET A 75 13.14 -6.50 -11.33
C MET A 75 12.04 -5.59 -10.83
N LYS A 76 11.08 -6.17 -10.16
CA LYS A 76 10.04 -5.39 -9.48
C LYS A 76 10.03 -5.82 -8.03
N ASP A 77 9.84 -4.85 -7.16
CA ASP A 77 9.69 -5.13 -5.76
C ASP A 77 8.23 -5.10 -5.41
N GLU A 78 7.80 -6.10 -4.64
CA GLU A 78 6.46 -6.12 -4.08
C GLU A 78 6.55 -6.00 -2.58
N TYR A 79 5.72 -5.15 -2.02
CA TYR A 79 5.62 -5.01 -0.58
C TYR A 79 4.29 -5.59 -0.13
N ILE A 80 4.36 -6.45 0.87
CA ILE A 80 3.16 -7.01 1.48
C ILE A 80 3.01 -6.35 2.84
N LEU A 81 1.94 -5.58 2.99
CA LEU A 81 1.71 -4.82 4.21
C LEU A 81 0.63 -5.50 5.04
N PHE A 82 0.97 -5.84 6.27
CA PHE A 82 0.01 -6.40 7.21
C PHE A 82 -0.44 -5.28 8.13
N LEU A 83 -1.65 -4.80 7.92
CA LEU A 83 -2.21 -3.68 8.64
C LEU A 83 -3.22 -4.19 9.65
N ARG A 84 -3.03 -3.81 10.91
CA ARG A 84 -3.95 -4.22 11.97
C ARG A 84 -4.84 -3.05 12.36
N LYS A 85 -6.12 -3.32 12.47
CA LYS A 85 -7.07 -2.28 12.91
C LYS A 85 -6.84 -2.02 14.39
N ALA A 86 -6.45 -0.80 14.72
CA ALA A 86 -6.06 -0.45 16.09
C ALA A 86 -7.17 0.20 16.90
N LYS A 87 -8.15 0.79 16.21
CA LYS A 87 -9.22 1.50 16.91
C LYS A 87 -10.57 1.19 16.32
#